data_4da23757bee63bac7284a1ed8a82c717
#
_entry.id   4da23757bee63bac7284a1ed8a82c717
#
_cell.length_a   1.000
_cell.length_b   1.000
_cell.length_c   1.000
_cell.angle_alpha   90.00
_cell.angle_beta   90.00
_cell.angle_gamma   90.00
#
_symmetry.space_group_name_H-M   'P 1'
#
loop_
_entity.id
_entity.type
_entity.pdbx_description
1 polymer ?
#
loop_
_entity_poly.entity_id
_entity_poly.type
_entity_poly.pdbx_seq_one_letter_code
_entity_poly.pdbx_strand_id
1 'polypeptide(L)'
;VKSKIVLVLVLTVSLFTMASLTLDWGRVYTLGGSQEIFDVKSTDDGVYLFGYTNEKGFNEDILILKFDQKGNVVYENKLGGNYNDWANQGILTLDGDILIVGTSGSYGSDLDFYVSKIGKNKFSTNINKLGNDKGTAVVEVEDGFVVVGYGSDPDTLNMRGKMVKFNKEGEVVFEKWLPYFVPGSDTKPSSIQKTSDGNFIVAGAVVELFENRTKFYLAKIDLNGEEIWTKVFAPRDYARGFDVKEVPGGYVAVGYEGSWKTKWSDIYVVKVNPDGNILWESFYGDVESDHGYSVAVGPNGKIYVAGYVTTLNGDKDFAILEYDNNGNLLSEKSLGGYGDDVAYALDIDNNGNLYVAGYSQSPDLGADANKDVFILKYTVK
;
A
#
# COMPACT_ATOMS: atom_id res chain seq x y z
N VAL A 1 1.64 -7.48 -28.63
CA VAL A 1 1.75 -8.66 -27.75
C VAL A 1 0.36 -8.89 -27.21
N LYS A 2 -0.23 -10.09 -27.36
CA LYS A 2 -1.52 -10.38 -26.74
C LYS A 2 -1.25 -10.69 -25.28
N SER A 3 -1.82 -9.90 -24.38
CA SER A 3 -1.83 -10.20 -22.93
C SER A 3 -2.38 -11.60 -22.70
N LYS A 4 -1.74 -12.37 -21.81
CA LYS A 4 -2.20 -13.71 -21.44
C LYS A 4 -2.77 -13.64 -20.03
N ILE A 5 -4.00 -14.08 -19.87
CA ILE A 5 -4.58 -14.37 -18.56
C ILE A 5 -4.40 -15.85 -18.32
N VAL A 6 -3.68 -16.22 -17.28
CA VAL A 6 -3.52 -17.61 -16.85
C VAL A 6 -4.46 -17.84 -15.66
N LEU A 7 -5.32 -18.85 -15.79
CA LEU A 7 -6.16 -19.30 -14.67
C LEU A 7 -5.27 -20.08 -13.70
N VAL A 8 -4.99 -19.51 -12.53
CA VAL A 8 -4.26 -20.22 -11.48
C VAL A 8 -5.23 -21.17 -10.78
N LEU A 9 -5.06 -22.47 -11.02
CA LEU A 9 -5.73 -23.48 -10.22
C LEU A 9 -4.90 -23.71 -8.95
N VAL A 10 -5.22 -22.95 -7.90
CA VAL A 10 -4.52 -23.07 -6.64
C VAL A 10 -4.99 -24.31 -5.91
N LEU A 11 -4.24 -25.40 -6.00
CA LEU A 11 -4.38 -26.56 -5.13
C LEU A 11 -3.70 -26.24 -3.79
N THR A 12 -4.46 -25.64 -2.85
CA THR A 12 -3.97 -25.44 -1.50
C THR A 12 -4.05 -26.73 -0.72
N VAL A 13 -2.91 -27.35 -0.48
CA VAL A 13 -2.77 -28.39 0.57
C VAL A 13 -2.28 -27.70 1.84
N SER A 14 -3.11 -26.84 2.43
CA SER A 14 -2.92 -26.44 3.82
C SER A 14 -3.95 -27.13 4.67
N LEU A 15 -3.48 -27.94 5.62
CA LEU A 15 -4.30 -28.68 6.60
C LEU A 15 -5.04 -27.77 7.60
N PHE A 16 -4.84 -26.44 7.55
CA PHE A 16 -5.62 -25.45 8.29
C PHE A 16 -6.54 -24.70 7.33
N THR A 17 -7.79 -25.15 7.26
CA THR A 17 -8.84 -24.43 6.55
C THR A 17 -9.09 -23.11 7.28
N MET A 18 -8.77 -21.97 6.63
CA MET A 18 -9.37 -20.69 6.98
C MET A 18 -10.88 -20.86 6.85
N ALA A 19 -11.58 -21.14 7.96
CA ALA A 19 -13.03 -21.32 7.94
C ALA A 19 -13.78 -20.07 7.45
N SER A 20 -13.09 -18.92 7.45
CA SER A 20 -13.63 -17.60 7.14
C SER A 20 -13.34 -17.09 5.71
N LEU A 21 -12.30 -17.61 5.03
CA LEU A 21 -11.93 -17.18 3.67
C LEU A 21 -12.11 -18.31 2.67
N THR A 22 -12.94 -18.09 1.67
CA THR A 22 -13.11 -19.01 0.52
C THR A 22 -12.51 -18.35 -0.71
N LEU A 23 -11.51 -18.99 -1.33
CA LEU A 23 -10.94 -18.51 -2.60
C LEU A 23 -11.97 -18.68 -3.72
N ASP A 24 -12.33 -17.57 -4.35
CA ASP A 24 -13.24 -17.57 -5.50
C ASP A 24 -12.46 -17.76 -6.79
N TRP A 25 -11.38 -17.00 -6.97
CA TRP A 25 -10.48 -17.10 -8.12
C TRP A 25 -9.11 -16.46 -7.84
N GLY A 26 -8.10 -16.90 -8.58
CA GLY A 26 -6.79 -16.28 -8.69
C GLY A 26 -6.42 -16.02 -10.14
N ARG A 27 -5.64 -14.99 -10.42
CA ARG A 27 -5.15 -14.64 -11.76
C ARG A 27 -3.72 -14.16 -11.72
N VAL A 28 -2.94 -14.61 -12.71
CA VAL A 28 -1.71 -13.96 -13.14
C VAL A 28 -2.00 -13.23 -14.44
N TYR A 29 -1.58 -11.98 -14.53
CA TYR A 29 -1.76 -11.15 -15.71
C TYR A 29 -0.42 -10.58 -16.16
N THR A 30 0.03 -10.96 -17.34
CA THR A 30 1.32 -10.56 -17.92
C THR A 30 1.14 -9.68 -19.15
N LEU A 31 1.95 -8.62 -19.20
CA LEU A 31 2.05 -7.71 -20.35
C LEU A 31 3.41 -7.86 -21.07
N GLY A 32 4.28 -8.71 -20.53
CA GLY A 32 5.70 -8.78 -20.90
C GLY A 32 6.50 -7.71 -20.14
N GLY A 33 7.75 -7.98 -19.81
CA GLY A 33 8.53 -7.16 -18.87
C GLY A 33 8.03 -7.31 -17.44
N SER A 34 8.27 -6.34 -16.57
CA SER A 34 7.87 -6.40 -15.16
C SER A 34 6.63 -5.54 -14.87
N GLN A 35 5.74 -6.05 -14.02
CA GLN A 35 4.58 -5.36 -13.50
C GLN A 35 4.52 -5.53 -11.98
N GLU A 36 4.27 -4.45 -11.24
CA GLU A 36 3.97 -4.51 -9.81
C GLU A 36 2.72 -3.71 -9.50
N ILE A 37 1.87 -4.25 -8.63
CA ILE A 37 0.68 -3.58 -8.11
C ILE A 37 0.97 -3.14 -6.68
N PHE A 38 0.80 -1.85 -6.40
CA PHE A 38 1.03 -1.26 -5.08
C PHE A 38 -0.24 -0.93 -4.31
N ASP A 39 -1.38 -0.82 -5.02
CA ASP A 39 -2.66 -0.55 -4.38
C ASP A 39 -3.82 -1.20 -5.13
N VAL A 40 -4.88 -1.53 -4.39
CA VAL A 40 -6.13 -2.07 -4.92
C VAL A 40 -7.31 -1.32 -4.35
N LYS A 41 -8.36 -1.17 -5.17
CA LYS A 41 -9.61 -0.55 -4.74
C LYS A 41 -10.81 -1.34 -5.23
N SER A 42 -11.50 -1.96 -4.30
CA SER A 42 -12.70 -2.74 -4.56
C SER A 42 -13.90 -1.85 -4.93
N THR A 43 -14.78 -2.38 -5.76
CA THR A 43 -16.04 -1.77 -6.19
C THR A 43 -17.12 -2.83 -6.26
N ASP A 44 -18.38 -2.41 -6.37
CA ASP A 44 -19.50 -3.32 -6.50
C ASP A 44 -19.41 -4.22 -7.74
N ASP A 45 -18.73 -3.78 -8.81
CA ASP A 45 -18.62 -4.47 -10.09
C ASP A 45 -17.24 -5.08 -10.36
N GLY A 46 -16.31 -5.00 -9.37
CA GLY A 46 -14.96 -5.58 -9.50
C GLY A 46 -13.91 -4.91 -8.64
N VAL A 47 -12.69 -4.80 -9.17
CA VAL A 47 -11.55 -4.24 -8.43
C VAL A 47 -10.60 -3.50 -9.37
N TYR A 48 -10.18 -2.31 -8.99
CA TYR A 48 -9.11 -1.57 -9.63
C TYR A 48 -7.76 -1.88 -8.98
N LEU A 49 -6.72 -1.95 -9.80
CA LEU A 49 -5.33 -2.17 -9.40
C LEU A 49 -4.48 -1.01 -9.91
N PHE A 50 -3.54 -0.54 -9.10
CA PHE A 50 -2.66 0.58 -9.39
C PHE A 50 -1.20 0.20 -9.14
N GLY A 51 -0.33 0.55 -10.07
CA GLY A 51 1.08 0.21 -9.99
C GLY A 51 1.86 0.69 -11.20
N TYR A 52 2.77 -0.14 -11.69
CA TYR A 52 3.52 0.14 -12.91
C TYR A 52 3.66 -1.07 -13.82
N THR A 53 4.04 -0.81 -15.07
CA THR A 53 4.46 -1.80 -16.06
C THR A 53 5.73 -1.33 -16.78
N ASN A 54 6.62 -2.28 -17.04
CA ASN A 54 7.83 -2.07 -17.85
C ASN A 54 7.76 -2.95 -19.12
N GLU A 55 6.65 -2.91 -19.80
CA GLU A 55 6.35 -3.73 -20.99
C GLU A 55 7.39 -3.60 -22.10
N LYS A 56 7.99 -2.43 -22.23
CA LYS A 56 8.97 -2.13 -23.30
C LYS A 56 10.44 -2.34 -22.88
N GLY A 57 10.68 -2.68 -21.62
CA GLY A 57 12.00 -2.98 -21.09
C GLY A 57 12.93 -1.79 -20.85
N PHE A 58 12.46 -0.53 -20.97
CA PHE A 58 13.28 0.67 -20.79
C PHE A 58 12.83 1.52 -19.62
N ASN A 59 11.54 1.84 -19.52
CA ASN A 59 10.97 2.64 -18.43
C ASN A 59 9.77 1.93 -17.85
N GLU A 60 9.43 2.33 -16.66
CA GLU A 60 8.22 1.93 -15.95
C GLU A 60 7.14 2.99 -16.20
N ASP A 61 5.99 2.58 -16.72
CA ASP A 61 4.82 3.43 -16.92
C ASP A 61 3.74 3.06 -15.89
N ILE A 62 2.98 4.03 -15.39
CA ILE A 62 1.82 3.78 -14.53
C ILE A 62 0.89 2.77 -15.20
N LEU A 63 0.50 1.76 -14.46
CA LEU A 63 -0.47 0.76 -14.87
C LEU A 63 -1.75 0.87 -14.01
N ILE A 64 -2.89 0.93 -14.69
CA ILE A 64 -4.22 0.86 -14.07
C ILE A 64 -4.98 -0.29 -14.73
N LEU A 65 -5.38 -1.26 -13.94
CA LEU A 65 -6.21 -2.38 -14.40
C LEU A 65 -7.55 -2.37 -13.66
N LYS A 66 -8.59 -2.89 -14.30
CA LYS A 66 -9.83 -3.28 -13.64
C LYS A 66 -10.16 -4.71 -13.98
N PHE A 67 -10.41 -5.52 -12.96
CA PHE A 67 -10.97 -6.85 -13.08
C PHE A 67 -12.45 -6.82 -12.69
N ASP A 68 -13.28 -7.54 -13.44
CA ASP A 68 -14.68 -7.76 -13.06
C ASP A 68 -14.79 -8.79 -11.90
N GLN A 69 -16.01 -9.01 -11.41
CA GLN A 69 -16.28 -9.98 -10.34
C GLN A 69 -15.89 -11.43 -10.70
N LYS A 70 -15.69 -11.75 -11.98
CA LYS A 70 -15.29 -13.07 -12.48
C LYS A 70 -13.78 -13.19 -12.73
N GLY A 71 -13.02 -12.12 -12.51
CA GLY A 71 -11.58 -12.07 -12.75
C GLY A 71 -11.20 -11.87 -14.22
N ASN A 72 -12.05 -11.26 -15.04
CA ASN A 72 -11.70 -10.82 -16.38
C ASN A 72 -11.23 -9.38 -16.35
N VAL A 73 -10.18 -9.04 -17.11
CA VAL A 73 -9.76 -7.65 -17.30
C VAL A 73 -10.79 -6.94 -18.17
N VAL A 74 -11.38 -5.88 -17.65
CA VAL A 74 -12.40 -5.06 -18.34
C VAL A 74 -11.92 -3.64 -18.62
N TYR A 75 -10.80 -3.22 -18.01
CA TYR A 75 -10.17 -1.93 -18.27
C TYR A 75 -8.65 -2.06 -18.08
N GLU A 76 -7.90 -1.44 -18.97
CA GLU A 76 -6.45 -1.30 -18.92
C GLU A 76 -6.09 0.12 -19.37
N ASN A 77 -5.28 0.80 -18.60
CA ASN A 77 -4.74 2.11 -18.97
C ASN A 77 -3.29 2.22 -18.53
N LYS A 78 -2.47 2.89 -19.34
CA LYS A 78 -1.07 3.15 -19.08
C LYS A 78 -0.82 4.65 -19.23
N LEU A 79 -0.11 5.23 -18.29
CA LEU A 79 0.25 6.63 -18.27
C LEU A 79 1.75 6.77 -17.97
N GLY A 80 2.44 7.52 -18.76
CA GLY A 80 3.87 7.74 -18.57
C GLY A 80 4.47 8.46 -19.76
N GLY A 81 5.77 8.53 -19.80
CA GLY A 81 6.52 9.22 -20.85
C GLY A 81 7.87 8.58 -21.14
N ASN A 82 8.96 9.35 -21.05
CA ASN A 82 10.29 8.87 -21.37
C ASN A 82 11.09 8.34 -20.16
N TYR A 83 10.55 8.46 -18.97
CA TYR A 83 11.21 8.08 -17.71
C TYR A 83 10.24 7.25 -16.86
N ASN A 84 10.69 6.84 -15.67
CA ASN A 84 9.90 6.00 -14.78
C ASN A 84 8.74 6.78 -14.13
N ASP A 85 7.58 6.16 -14.15
CA ASP A 85 6.33 6.67 -13.61
C ASP A 85 5.61 5.57 -12.83
N TRP A 86 5.22 5.84 -11.58
CA TRP A 86 4.56 4.85 -10.71
C TRP A 86 3.29 5.42 -10.07
N ALA A 87 2.22 4.64 -10.03
CA ALA A 87 1.08 4.89 -9.16
C ALA A 87 1.31 4.16 -7.83
N ASN A 88 1.49 4.91 -6.75
CA ASN A 88 1.64 4.33 -5.41
C ASN A 88 0.29 4.04 -4.76
N GLN A 89 -0.73 4.85 -5.04
CA GLN A 89 -2.11 4.64 -4.61
C GLN A 89 -3.10 5.19 -5.63
N GLY A 90 -4.29 4.59 -5.69
CA GLY A 90 -5.42 5.09 -6.46
C GLY A 90 -6.74 5.04 -5.67
N ILE A 91 -7.61 5.98 -5.92
CA ILE A 91 -8.97 5.98 -5.38
C ILE A 91 -9.99 6.19 -6.49
N LEU A 92 -11.20 5.72 -6.24
CA LEU A 92 -12.38 6.14 -7.01
C LEU A 92 -13.00 7.34 -6.30
N THR A 93 -13.10 8.43 -7.01
CA THR A 93 -13.67 9.67 -6.47
C THR A 93 -15.21 9.60 -6.43
N LEU A 94 -15.83 10.39 -5.57
CA LEU A 94 -17.29 10.42 -5.42
C LEU A 94 -18.02 10.76 -6.73
N ASP A 95 -17.38 11.44 -7.67
CA ASP A 95 -17.92 11.73 -9.01
C ASP A 95 -17.65 10.62 -10.04
N GLY A 96 -17.05 9.49 -9.61
CA GLY A 96 -16.82 8.28 -10.42
C GLY A 96 -15.56 8.30 -11.28
N ASP A 97 -14.70 9.31 -11.12
CA ASP A 97 -13.42 9.37 -11.79
C ASP A 97 -12.34 8.56 -10.99
N ILE A 98 -11.19 8.29 -11.59
CA ILE A 98 -10.05 7.67 -10.94
C ILE A 98 -9.05 8.76 -10.58
N LEU A 99 -8.64 8.84 -9.32
CA LEU A 99 -7.53 9.68 -8.89
C LEU A 99 -6.35 8.80 -8.48
N ILE A 100 -5.18 9.08 -9.04
CA ILE A 100 -3.93 8.40 -8.68
C ILE A 100 -2.95 9.38 -8.06
N VAL A 101 -2.16 8.88 -7.14
CA VAL A 101 -1.00 9.56 -6.58
C VAL A 101 0.24 8.68 -6.72
N GLY A 102 1.37 9.30 -7.01
CA GLY A 102 2.58 8.55 -7.24
C GLY A 102 3.81 9.41 -7.45
N THR A 103 4.69 8.90 -8.28
CA THR A 103 5.96 9.52 -8.64
C THR A 103 6.10 9.50 -10.15
N SER A 104 6.57 10.60 -10.73
CA SER A 104 6.84 10.68 -12.16
C SER A 104 8.19 11.31 -12.45
N GLY A 105 8.96 10.67 -13.31
CA GLY A 105 10.15 11.26 -13.93
C GLY A 105 9.87 11.90 -15.28
N SER A 106 8.68 11.66 -15.86
CA SER A 106 8.36 12.06 -17.23
C SER A 106 7.84 13.49 -17.37
N TYR A 107 7.38 14.08 -16.27
CA TYR A 107 6.73 15.39 -16.30
C TYR A 107 7.50 16.47 -15.52
N GLY A 108 8.75 16.22 -15.15
CA GLY A 108 9.62 17.12 -14.39
C GLY A 108 11.08 17.01 -14.80
N SER A 109 11.99 17.51 -13.95
CA SER A 109 13.45 17.42 -14.14
C SER A 109 14.08 16.23 -13.43
N ASP A 110 13.38 15.68 -12.45
CA ASP A 110 13.76 14.56 -11.59
C ASP A 110 12.49 13.75 -11.22
N LEU A 111 12.54 12.92 -10.20
CA LEU A 111 11.35 12.18 -9.74
C LEU A 111 10.45 13.11 -8.92
N ASP A 112 9.31 13.44 -9.48
CA ASP A 112 8.37 14.39 -8.89
C ASP A 112 7.14 13.70 -8.29
N PHE A 113 6.60 14.31 -7.25
CA PHE A 113 5.31 13.96 -6.67
C PHE A 113 4.20 14.24 -7.70
N TYR A 114 3.57 13.19 -8.18
CA TYR A 114 2.58 13.22 -9.25
C TYR A 114 1.18 12.91 -8.75
N VAL A 115 0.21 13.72 -9.19
CA VAL A 115 -1.22 13.51 -8.95
C VAL A 115 -1.96 13.63 -10.27
N SER A 116 -2.81 12.67 -10.60
CA SER A 116 -3.62 12.72 -11.82
C SER A 116 -5.02 12.18 -11.58
N LYS A 117 -6.01 12.94 -12.04
CA LYS A 117 -7.41 12.52 -12.09
C LYS A 117 -7.76 12.17 -13.53
N ILE A 118 -8.32 10.98 -13.71
CA ILE A 118 -8.64 10.37 -15.01
C ILE A 118 -10.15 10.19 -15.07
N GLY A 119 -10.77 10.75 -16.07
CA GLY A 119 -12.22 10.64 -16.27
C GLY A 119 -12.81 11.89 -16.87
N LYS A 120 -14.02 12.26 -16.42
CA LYS A 120 -14.76 13.40 -16.95
C LYS A 120 -14.16 14.74 -16.53
N ASN A 121 -13.73 14.84 -15.27
CA ASN A 121 -13.13 16.05 -14.68
C ASN A 121 -11.62 15.84 -14.51
N LYS A 122 -10.91 15.58 -15.60
CA LYS A 122 -9.48 15.22 -15.60
C LYS A 122 -8.59 16.41 -15.31
N PHE A 123 -7.57 16.17 -14.51
CA PHE A 123 -6.40 17.06 -14.33
C PHE A 123 -5.14 16.23 -14.10
N SER A 124 -4.00 16.89 -14.20
CA SER A 124 -2.70 16.28 -13.91
C SER A 124 -1.77 17.36 -13.37
N THR A 125 -1.14 17.11 -12.25
CA THR A 125 -0.29 18.09 -11.55
C THR A 125 0.95 17.40 -10.99
N ASN A 126 2.11 18.04 -11.18
CA ASN A 126 3.35 17.73 -10.48
C ASN A 126 3.57 18.74 -9.37
N ILE A 127 3.91 18.24 -8.18
CA ILE A 127 4.46 19.07 -7.12
C ILE A 127 5.98 18.99 -7.26
N ASN A 128 6.51 19.89 -8.08
CA ASN A 128 7.94 19.92 -8.40
C ASN A 128 8.64 20.88 -7.45
N LYS A 129 9.64 20.38 -6.71
CA LYS A 129 10.66 21.16 -6.01
C LYS A 129 12.03 20.54 -6.28
N LEU A 130 13.08 21.15 -5.80
CA LEU A 130 14.45 20.64 -5.98
C LEU A 130 14.59 19.25 -5.33
N GLY A 131 15.00 18.26 -6.13
CA GLY A 131 15.28 16.89 -5.69
C GLY A 131 14.10 15.94 -5.90
N ASN A 132 14.27 14.69 -5.47
CA ASN A 132 13.27 13.64 -5.64
C ASN A 132 12.12 13.80 -4.61
N ASP A 133 10.92 13.97 -5.12
CA ASP A 133 9.69 14.01 -4.36
C ASP A 133 8.83 12.76 -4.65
N LYS A 134 8.10 12.26 -3.67
CA LYS A 134 7.25 11.09 -3.83
C LYS A 134 5.87 11.31 -3.22
N GLY A 135 4.81 11.18 -4.01
CA GLY A 135 3.45 11.05 -3.51
C GLY A 135 3.17 9.62 -3.08
N THR A 136 2.62 9.40 -1.90
CA THR A 136 2.44 8.06 -1.34
C THR A 136 0.99 7.66 -1.15
N ALA A 137 0.14 8.57 -0.67
CA ALA A 137 -1.24 8.23 -0.37
C ALA A 137 -2.19 9.43 -0.52
N VAL A 138 -3.47 9.16 -0.77
CA VAL A 138 -4.51 10.16 -0.99
C VAL A 138 -5.82 9.79 -0.32
N VAL A 139 -6.53 10.80 0.14
CA VAL A 139 -7.92 10.67 0.60
C VAL A 139 -8.78 11.79 0.00
N GLU A 140 -10.00 11.45 -0.39
CA GLU A 140 -10.99 12.44 -0.82
C GLU A 140 -11.63 13.10 0.40
N VAL A 141 -11.78 14.43 0.34
CA VAL A 141 -12.48 15.25 1.32
C VAL A 141 -13.62 15.99 0.64
N GLU A 142 -14.48 16.66 1.42
CA GLU A 142 -15.70 17.28 0.90
C GLU A 142 -15.43 18.28 -0.25
N ASP A 143 -14.35 19.06 -0.14
CA ASP A 143 -13.98 20.14 -1.05
C ASP A 143 -12.78 19.82 -1.95
N GLY A 144 -12.35 18.54 -2.02
CA GLY A 144 -11.22 18.14 -2.87
C GLY A 144 -10.48 16.90 -2.39
N PHE A 145 -9.16 16.97 -2.39
CA PHE A 145 -8.29 15.82 -2.11
C PHE A 145 -7.14 16.23 -1.19
N VAL A 146 -6.81 15.38 -0.25
CA VAL A 146 -5.60 15.52 0.59
C VAL A 146 -4.64 14.40 0.25
N VAL A 147 -3.43 14.78 -0.11
CA VAL A 147 -2.37 13.86 -0.52
C VAL A 147 -1.22 14.02 0.44
N VAL A 148 -0.62 12.89 0.84
CA VAL A 148 0.65 12.89 1.57
C VAL A 148 1.75 12.26 0.73
N GLY A 149 2.96 12.67 1.04
CA GLY A 149 4.17 12.17 0.42
C GLY A 149 5.38 12.72 1.16
N TYR A 150 6.53 12.69 0.53
CA TYR A 150 7.74 13.26 1.09
C TYR A 150 8.66 13.80 -0.02
N GLY A 151 9.54 14.71 0.35
CA GLY A 151 10.51 15.30 -0.56
C GLY A 151 11.67 15.92 0.19
N SER A 152 12.63 16.45 -0.54
CA SER A 152 13.79 17.13 0.04
C SER A 152 13.38 18.47 0.64
N ASP A 153 13.55 18.63 1.95
CA ASP A 153 13.34 19.89 2.65
C ASP A 153 14.47 20.87 2.23
N PRO A 154 14.14 22.02 1.64
CA PRO A 154 15.14 22.94 1.13
C PRO A 154 16.07 23.54 2.19
N ASP A 155 15.63 23.58 3.45
CA ASP A 155 16.39 24.15 4.55
C ASP A 155 17.39 23.18 5.16
N THR A 156 17.07 21.88 5.15
CA THR A 156 17.87 20.84 5.84
C THR A 156 18.45 19.81 4.91
N LEU A 157 17.93 19.69 3.67
CA LEU A 157 18.22 18.65 2.68
C LEU A 157 17.79 17.22 3.12
N ASN A 158 17.14 17.08 4.26
CA ASN A 158 16.57 15.82 4.73
C ASN A 158 15.24 15.54 4.00
N MET A 159 14.89 14.26 3.89
CA MET A 159 13.57 13.90 3.39
C MET A 159 12.51 14.21 4.45
N ARG A 160 11.51 14.99 4.09
CA ARG A 160 10.46 15.40 5.01
C ARG A 160 9.08 15.08 4.45
N GLY A 161 8.20 14.66 5.33
CA GLY A 161 6.80 14.44 5.00
C GLY A 161 6.12 15.73 4.54
N LYS A 162 5.28 15.61 3.54
CA LYS A 162 4.55 16.72 2.91
C LYS A 162 3.07 16.37 2.82
N MET A 163 2.21 17.34 3.11
CA MET A 163 0.78 17.29 2.88
C MET A 163 0.41 18.35 1.86
N VAL A 164 -0.36 17.95 0.84
CA VAL A 164 -0.86 18.87 -0.19
C VAL A 164 -2.36 18.70 -0.29
N LYS A 165 -3.09 19.81 -0.20
CA LYS A 165 -4.53 19.84 -0.44
C LYS A 165 -4.80 20.42 -1.81
N PHE A 166 -5.63 19.72 -2.58
CA PHE A 166 -6.16 20.12 -3.88
C PHE A 166 -7.66 20.36 -3.78
N ASN A 167 -8.18 21.32 -4.55
CA ASN A 167 -9.61 21.40 -4.83
C ASN A 167 -10.01 20.31 -5.85
N LYS A 168 -11.31 20.23 -6.18
CA LYS A 168 -11.84 19.24 -7.12
C LYS A 168 -11.35 19.42 -8.55
N GLU A 169 -10.90 20.62 -8.90
CA GLU A 169 -10.34 21.01 -10.18
C GLU A 169 -8.84 20.69 -10.30
N GLY A 170 -8.19 20.27 -9.20
CA GLY A 170 -6.78 19.93 -9.15
C GLY A 170 -5.85 21.12 -8.90
N GLU A 171 -6.39 22.26 -8.46
CA GLU A 171 -5.59 23.40 -8.04
C GLU A 171 -5.13 23.19 -6.60
N VAL A 172 -3.86 23.53 -6.32
CA VAL A 172 -3.31 23.44 -4.97
C VAL A 172 -3.94 24.51 -4.08
N VAL A 173 -4.63 24.09 -3.03
CA VAL A 173 -5.20 24.98 -2.01
C VAL A 173 -4.15 25.36 -0.99
N PHE A 174 -3.39 24.39 -0.51
CA PHE A 174 -2.19 24.61 0.32
C PHE A 174 -1.20 23.44 0.16
N GLU A 175 0.06 23.74 0.47
CA GLU A 175 1.14 22.78 0.62
C GLU A 175 1.82 23.04 1.96
N LYS A 176 2.07 21.97 2.71
CA LYS A 176 2.65 22.06 4.04
C LYS A 176 3.60 20.91 4.31
N TRP A 177 4.76 21.25 4.87
CA TRP A 177 5.66 20.27 5.46
C TRP A 177 5.07 19.74 6.77
N LEU A 178 4.98 18.42 6.89
CA LEU A 178 4.59 17.79 8.15
C LEU A 178 5.69 18.01 9.20
N PRO A 179 5.36 17.98 10.50
CA PRO A 179 6.36 18.10 11.55
C PRO A 179 7.48 17.08 11.42
N TYR A 180 8.68 17.43 11.86
CA TYR A 180 9.71 16.44 12.15
C TYR A 180 9.30 15.72 13.43
N PHE A 181 8.85 14.48 13.32
CA PHE A 181 8.45 13.68 14.50
C PHE A 181 9.64 13.32 15.39
N VAL A 182 10.85 13.30 14.81
CA VAL A 182 12.12 13.22 15.52
C VAL A 182 13.06 14.25 14.90
N PRO A 183 13.62 15.19 15.68
CA PRO A 183 14.51 16.22 15.15
C PRO A 183 15.74 15.62 14.44
N GLY A 184 16.06 16.14 13.25
CA GLY A 184 17.22 15.69 12.46
C GLY A 184 17.05 14.34 11.75
N SER A 185 15.81 13.84 11.63
CA SER A 185 15.48 12.61 10.92
C SER A 185 14.80 12.86 9.58
N ASP A 186 14.82 11.85 8.69
CA ASP A 186 13.89 11.78 7.57
C ASP A 186 12.51 11.36 8.08
N THR A 187 11.45 11.92 7.50
CA THR A 187 10.06 11.53 7.78
C THR A 187 9.38 11.16 6.47
N LYS A 188 8.93 9.91 6.37
CA LYS A 188 8.38 9.32 5.14
C LYS A 188 6.99 8.73 5.41
N PRO A 189 5.89 9.51 5.23
CA PRO A 189 4.54 8.97 5.28
C PRO A 189 4.33 7.94 4.17
N SER A 190 3.59 6.88 4.49
CA SER A 190 3.25 5.79 3.56
C SER A 190 1.75 5.70 3.29
N SER A 191 0.92 5.97 4.29
CA SER A 191 -0.55 5.89 4.22
C SER A 191 -1.21 7.05 4.96
N ILE A 192 -2.38 7.47 4.50
CA ILE A 192 -3.27 8.44 5.16
C ILE A 192 -4.70 7.94 5.09
N GLN A 193 -5.45 8.11 6.18
CA GLN A 193 -6.89 7.86 6.22
C GLN A 193 -7.60 9.01 6.94
N LYS A 194 -8.76 9.44 6.41
CA LYS A 194 -9.67 10.31 7.13
C LYS A 194 -10.35 9.52 8.25
N THR A 195 -10.35 10.07 9.45
CA THR A 195 -10.94 9.46 10.64
C THR A 195 -12.36 9.96 10.87
N SER A 196 -13.14 9.19 11.62
CA SER A 196 -14.56 9.48 11.91
C SER A 196 -14.76 10.79 12.66
N ASP A 197 -13.74 11.28 13.37
CA ASP A 197 -13.74 12.59 14.06
C ASP A 197 -13.35 13.77 13.14
N GLY A 198 -13.17 13.50 11.83
CA GLY A 198 -12.89 14.50 10.81
C GLY A 198 -11.41 14.84 10.63
N ASN A 199 -10.51 14.26 11.40
CA ASN A 199 -9.07 14.41 11.28
C ASN A 199 -8.44 13.39 10.33
N PHE A 200 -7.11 13.26 10.31
CA PHE A 200 -6.40 12.23 9.58
C PHE A 200 -5.50 11.41 10.51
N ILE A 201 -5.39 10.12 10.21
CA ILE A 201 -4.34 9.24 10.75
C ILE A 201 -3.35 8.92 9.64
N VAL A 202 -2.05 9.01 9.92
CA VAL A 202 -0.95 8.80 8.99
C VAL A 202 -0.02 7.73 9.56
N ALA A 203 0.35 6.75 8.73
CA ALA A 203 1.40 5.78 9.06
C ALA A 203 2.63 6.02 8.19
N GLY A 204 3.80 5.66 8.70
CA GLY A 204 5.03 5.79 7.93
C GLY A 204 6.30 5.41 8.68
N ALA A 205 7.42 5.93 8.20
CA ALA A 205 8.74 5.70 8.76
C ALA A 205 9.46 7.00 9.12
N VAL A 206 10.13 6.98 10.26
CA VAL A 206 11.15 7.96 10.65
C VAL A 206 12.51 7.28 10.49
N VAL A 207 13.43 7.90 9.73
CA VAL A 207 14.80 7.42 9.55
C VAL A 207 15.75 8.32 10.32
N GLU A 208 16.29 7.83 11.40
CA GLU A 208 17.30 8.51 12.24
C GLU A 208 18.65 8.40 11.56
N LEU A 209 19.06 9.44 10.83
CA LEU A 209 20.24 9.43 9.95
C LEU A 209 21.55 9.16 10.70
N PHE A 210 21.70 9.71 11.91
CA PHE A 210 22.92 9.53 12.72
C PHE A 210 23.04 8.14 13.34
N GLU A 211 21.91 7.51 13.67
CA GLU A 211 21.87 6.18 14.27
C GLU A 211 21.64 5.07 13.24
N ASN A 212 21.37 5.45 11.97
CA ASN A 212 20.98 4.55 10.90
C ASN A 212 19.82 3.62 11.30
N ARG A 213 18.85 4.18 12.02
CA ARG A 213 17.68 3.46 12.50
C ARG A 213 16.44 3.95 11.78
N THR A 214 15.55 3.01 11.48
CA THR A 214 14.22 3.30 10.96
C THR A 214 13.19 2.90 11.99
N LYS A 215 12.25 3.79 12.27
CA LYS A 215 11.16 3.55 13.23
C LYS A 215 9.81 3.73 12.58
N PHE A 216 8.87 2.88 12.95
CA PHE A 216 7.48 3.02 12.57
C PHE A 216 6.84 4.16 13.35
N TYR A 217 6.11 5.05 12.70
CA TYR A 217 5.32 6.06 13.37
C TYR A 217 3.84 6.03 12.95
N LEU A 218 2.98 6.44 13.88
CA LEU A 218 1.62 6.89 13.65
C LEU A 218 1.51 8.34 14.08
N ALA A 219 0.87 9.16 13.25
CA ALA A 219 0.57 10.54 13.59
C ALA A 219 -0.90 10.84 13.33
N LYS A 220 -1.57 11.44 14.28
CA LYS A 220 -2.88 12.07 14.09
C LYS A 220 -2.66 13.54 13.80
N ILE A 221 -3.20 14.00 12.68
CA ILE A 221 -3.08 15.39 12.22
C ILE A 221 -4.48 15.95 11.93
N ASP A 222 -4.64 17.24 12.08
CA ASP A 222 -5.89 17.91 11.74
C ASP A 222 -6.03 18.17 10.22
N LEU A 223 -7.14 18.76 9.81
CA LEU A 223 -7.41 19.11 8.40
C LEU A 223 -6.42 20.11 7.80
N ASN A 224 -5.64 20.82 8.63
CA ASN A 224 -4.61 21.77 8.23
C ASN A 224 -3.21 21.16 8.26
N GLY A 225 -3.08 19.87 8.62
CA GLY A 225 -1.79 19.19 8.78
C GLY A 225 -1.04 19.54 10.06
N GLU A 226 -1.73 20.10 11.09
CA GLU A 226 -1.14 20.30 12.40
C GLU A 226 -1.17 19.00 13.21
N GLU A 227 -0.10 18.73 13.93
CA GLU A 227 0.02 17.55 14.76
C GLU A 227 -0.94 17.62 15.95
N ILE A 228 -1.78 16.59 16.10
CA ILE A 228 -2.57 16.35 17.31
C ILE A 228 -1.77 15.47 18.26
N TRP A 229 -1.24 14.36 17.74
CA TRP A 229 -0.27 13.51 18.44
C TRP A 229 0.57 12.70 17.45
N THR A 230 1.77 12.31 17.90
CA THR A 230 2.64 11.37 17.20
C THR A 230 3.13 10.31 18.16
N LYS A 231 3.14 9.06 17.70
CA LYS A 231 3.72 7.91 18.40
C LYS A 231 4.73 7.23 17.49
N VAL A 232 5.87 6.85 18.07
CA VAL A 232 6.94 6.15 17.36
C VAL A 232 7.10 4.79 18.02
N PHE A 233 7.08 3.75 17.19
CA PHE A 233 7.18 2.36 17.60
C PHE A 233 8.50 1.79 17.07
N ALA A 234 9.27 1.19 17.90
CA ALA A 234 10.47 0.44 17.54
C ALA A 234 10.82 -0.50 18.70
N PRO A 235 10.02 -1.57 18.86
CA PRO A 235 10.27 -2.52 19.96
C PRO A 235 11.63 -3.19 19.89
N ARG A 236 12.19 -3.33 18.67
CA ARG A 236 13.58 -3.79 18.44
C ARG A 236 14.42 -2.69 17.82
N ASP A 237 15.22 -3.00 16.77
CA ASP A 237 16.22 -2.08 16.23
C ASP A 237 15.71 -1.21 15.08
N TYR A 238 14.83 -1.75 14.20
CA TYR A 238 14.27 -1.04 13.06
C TYR A 238 12.84 -1.50 12.77
N ALA A 239 12.02 -0.56 12.34
CA ALA A 239 10.62 -0.80 12.00
C ALA A 239 10.13 0.19 10.94
N ARG A 240 9.14 -0.19 10.15
CA ARG A 240 8.49 0.69 9.17
C ARG A 240 7.00 0.42 9.09
N GLY A 241 6.18 1.48 9.12
CA GLY A 241 4.74 1.41 8.87
C GLY A 241 4.41 1.63 7.40
N PHE A 242 3.44 0.84 6.90
CA PHE A 242 2.98 0.94 5.52
C PHE A 242 1.53 1.35 5.40
N ASP A 243 0.64 0.81 6.22
CA ASP A 243 -0.79 1.12 6.13
C ASP A 243 -1.43 1.26 7.50
N VAL A 244 -2.55 1.99 7.56
CA VAL A 244 -3.34 2.23 8.79
C VAL A 244 -4.81 2.32 8.45
N LYS A 245 -5.65 1.74 9.32
CA LYS A 245 -7.12 1.84 9.23
C LYS A 245 -7.72 2.17 10.58
N GLU A 246 -8.79 2.96 10.56
CA GLU A 246 -9.64 3.16 11.72
C GLU A 246 -10.46 1.91 11.99
N VAL A 247 -10.53 1.52 13.26
CA VAL A 247 -11.26 0.34 13.75
C VAL A 247 -12.06 0.71 14.99
N PRO A 248 -13.04 -0.09 15.40
CA PRO A 248 -13.70 0.13 16.68
C PRO A 248 -12.69 0.22 17.84
N GLY A 249 -12.69 1.39 18.50
CA GLY A 249 -11.83 1.69 19.64
C GLY A 249 -10.44 2.25 19.31
N GLY A 250 -10.15 2.63 18.05
CA GLY A 250 -8.89 3.28 17.68
C GLY A 250 -8.41 3.00 16.27
N TYR A 251 -7.13 2.69 16.12
CA TYR A 251 -6.49 2.50 14.83
C TYR A 251 -5.67 1.21 14.83
N VAL A 252 -5.69 0.46 13.72
CA VAL A 252 -4.79 -0.65 13.46
C VAL A 252 -3.83 -0.28 12.34
N ALA A 253 -2.55 -0.58 12.52
CA ALA A 253 -1.53 -0.30 11.53
C ALA A 253 -0.62 -1.51 11.33
N VAL A 254 -0.04 -1.61 10.14
CA VAL A 254 0.79 -2.73 9.72
C VAL A 254 2.10 -2.25 9.12
N GLY A 255 3.11 -3.08 9.28
CA GLY A 255 4.43 -2.90 8.73
C GLY A 255 5.33 -4.08 9.00
N TYR A 256 6.59 -3.81 9.21
CA TYR A 256 7.55 -4.78 9.72
C TYR A 256 8.38 -4.20 10.86
N GLU A 257 8.96 -5.11 11.63
CA GLU A 257 9.88 -4.80 12.72
C GLU A 257 10.97 -5.85 12.77
N GLY A 258 12.21 -5.44 13.04
CA GLY A 258 13.33 -6.34 12.98
C GLY A 258 14.54 -5.93 13.81
N SER A 259 15.57 -6.79 13.80
CA SER A 259 16.82 -6.58 14.53
C SER A 259 18.04 -6.67 13.64
N TRP A 260 18.96 -5.71 13.81
CA TRP A 260 20.27 -5.71 13.15
C TRP A 260 21.13 -6.93 13.51
N LYS A 261 20.88 -7.56 14.65
CA LYS A 261 21.64 -8.73 15.11
C LYS A 261 21.29 -9.98 14.32
N THR A 262 20.00 -10.18 14.08
CA THR A 262 19.50 -11.33 13.30
C THR A 262 19.47 -11.02 11.81
N LYS A 263 19.32 -9.74 11.43
CA LYS A 263 19.02 -9.24 10.07
C LYS A 263 17.66 -9.68 9.54
N TRP A 264 16.78 -10.20 10.39
CA TRP A 264 15.44 -10.63 10.07
C TRP A 264 14.41 -9.65 10.60
N SER A 265 13.28 -9.62 9.96
CA SER A 265 12.13 -8.79 10.34
C SER A 265 10.84 -9.60 10.27
N ASP A 266 9.96 -9.32 11.20
CA ASP A 266 8.63 -9.95 11.28
C ASP A 266 7.55 -8.97 10.81
N ILE A 267 6.43 -9.46 10.30
CA ILE A 267 5.23 -8.65 10.12
C ILE A 267 4.84 -8.08 11.48
N TYR A 268 4.73 -6.78 11.55
CA TYR A 268 4.34 -6.08 12.77
C TYR A 268 2.96 -5.45 12.60
N VAL A 269 2.04 -5.83 13.48
CA VAL A 269 0.69 -5.28 13.53
C VAL A 269 0.48 -4.66 14.90
N VAL A 270 0.05 -3.41 14.94
CA VAL A 270 -0.20 -2.68 16.18
C VAL A 270 -1.57 -2.05 16.17
N LYS A 271 -2.31 -2.21 17.26
CA LYS A 271 -3.53 -1.45 17.51
C LYS A 271 -3.31 -0.44 18.62
N VAL A 272 -3.74 0.78 18.36
CA VAL A 272 -3.70 1.87 19.34
C VAL A 272 -5.12 2.40 19.60
N ASN A 273 -5.32 2.98 20.78
CA ASN A 273 -6.56 3.72 21.09
C ASN A 273 -6.59 5.07 20.35
N PRO A 274 -7.68 5.88 20.41
CA PRO A 274 -7.76 7.18 19.74
C PRO A 274 -6.66 8.18 20.13
N ASP A 275 -6.04 8.02 21.32
CA ASP A 275 -4.95 8.87 21.82
C ASP A 275 -3.55 8.32 21.42
N GLY A 276 -3.51 7.25 20.63
CA GLY A 276 -2.26 6.63 20.16
C GLY A 276 -1.57 5.71 21.17
N ASN A 277 -2.22 5.33 22.28
CA ASN A 277 -1.66 4.37 23.23
C ASN A 277 -1.91 2.94 22.76
N ILE A 278 -0.89 2.08 22.84
CA ILE A 278 -0.96 0.69 22.40
C ILE A 278 -2.03 -0.05 23.18
N LEU A 279 -2.91 -0.74 22.47
CA LEU A 279 -3.90 -1.69 23.01
C LEU A 279 -3.38 -3.11 22.90
N TRP A 280 -2.80 -3.45 21.74
CA TRP A 280 -2.11 -4.73 21.52
C TRP A 280 -1.12 -4.62 20.35
N GLU A 281 -0.16 -5.53 20.33
CA GLU A 281 0.85 -5.70 19.28
C GLU A 281 0.91 -7.18 18.90
N SER A 282 1.20 -7.47 17.64
CA SER A 282 1.44 -8.81 17.13
C SER A 282 2.65 -8.81 16.20
N PHE A 283 3.46 -9.85 16.34
CA PHE A 283 4.60 -10.15 15.48
C PHE A 283 4.34 -11.49 14.83
N TYR A 284 4.45 -11.54 13.50
CA TYR A 284 4.25 -12.77 12.76
C TYR A 284 5.37 -12.97 11.77
N GLY A 285 6.04 -14.10 11.84
CA GLY A 285 7.17 -14.47 11.01
C GLY A 285 8.04 -15.51 11.70
N ASP A 286 9.05 -15.95 10.99
CA ASP A 286 9.94 -17.04 11.38
C ASP A 286 11.42 -16.58 11.50
N VAL A 287 12.32 -17.26 10.77
CA VAL A 287 13.78 -17.07 10.82
C VAL A 287 14.32 -16.22 9.68
N GLU A 288 13.46 -15.67 8.85
CA GLU A 288 13.81 -14.81 7.71
C GLU A 288 13.01 -13.50 7.77
N SER A 289 13.03 -12.69 6.71
CA SER A 289 12.34 -11.40 6.71
C SER A 289 10.93 -11.53 6.15
N ASP A 290 9.95 -11.16 6.96
CA ASP A 290 8.52 -11.17 6.66
C ASP A 290 7.96 -9.77 6.79
N HIS A 291 7.21 -9.29 5.79
CA HIS A 291 6.71 -7.91 5.79
C HIS A 291 5.21 -7.86 5.56
N GLY A 292 4.49 -7.07 6.39
CA GLY A 292 3.10 -6.69 6.16
C GLY A 292 3.04 -5.34 5.46
N TYR A 293 2.23 -5.24 4.40
CA TYR A 293 2.15 -4.02 3.59
C TYR A 293 0.80 -3.32 3.67
N SER A 294 -0.28 -4.07 3.79
CA SER A 294 -1.63 -3.49 3.74
C SER A 294 -2.54 -4.11 4.78
N VAL A 295 -3.49 -3.34 5.29
CA VAL A 295 -4.49 -3.77 6.26
C VAL A 295 -5.89 -3.31 5.85
N ALA A 296 -6.89 -4.18 5.98
CA ALA A 296 -8.30 -3.82 5.83
C ALA A 296 -9.15 -4.39 6.97
N VAL A 297 -10.33 -3.81 7.12
CA VAL A 297 -11.31 -4.23 8.11
C VAL A 297 -12.56 -4.73 7.40
N GLY A 298 -12.88 -5.98 7.62
CA GLY A 298 -14.05 -6.59 6.99
C GLY A 298 -15.36 -6.14 7.65
N PRO A 299 -16.49 -6.36 6.96
CA PRO A 299 -17.82 -6.07 7.49
C PRO A 299 -18.16 -6.89 8.75
N ASN A 300 -17.45 -7.98 8.98
CA ASN A 300 -17.53 -8.81 10.19
C ASN A 300 -16.69 -8.27 11.37
N GLY A 301 -16.04 -7.11 11.21
CA GLY A 301 -15.17 -6.49 12.22
C GLY A 301 -13.79 -7.15 12.38
N LYS A 302 -13.45 -8.13 11.55
CA LYS A 302 -12.13 -8.76 11.54
C LYS A 302 -11.13 -7.93 10.76
N ILE A 303 -9.86 -8.07 11.12
CA ILE A 303 -8.74 -7.34 10.54
C ILE A 303 -7.98 -8.31 9.64
N TYR A 304 -7.77 -7.91 8.39
CA TYR A 304 -7.02 -8.67 7.39
C TYR A 304 -5.73 -7.91 7.06
N VAL A 305 -4.62 -8.64 7.06
CA VAL A 305 -3.28 -8.11 6.72
C VAL A 305 -2.75 -8.87 5.53
N ALA A 306 -2.20 -8.16 4.55
CA ALA A 306 -1.48 -8.75 3.43
C ALA A 306 -0.01 -8.35 3.44
N GLY A 307 0.82 -9.28 2.95
CA GLY A 307 2.25 -9.10 2.88
C GLY A 307 2.93 -10.30 2.23
N TYR A 308 4.12 -10.61 2.70
CA TYR A 308 4.81 -11.86 2.37
C TYR A 308 5.46 -12.50 3.59
N VAL A 309 5.65 -13.80 3.50
CA VAL A 309 6.52 -14.59 4.37
C VAL A 309 7.63 -15.19 3.53
N THR A 310 8.84 -15.25 4.08
CA THR A 310 9.98 -15.89 3.42
C THR A 310 9.98 -17.38 3.74
N THR A 311 9.99 -18.21 2.71
CA THR A 311 9.98 -19.67 2.87
C THR A 311 11.35 -20.20 3.31
N LEU A 312 11.42 -21.48 3.69
CA LEU A 312 12.68 -22.15 4.01
C LEU A 312 13.65 -22.22 2.82
N ASN A 313 13.17 -22.04 1.59
CA ASN A 313 14.00 -22.00 0.39
C ASN A 313 14.55 -20.60 0.10
N GLY A 314 14.06 -19.56 0.81
CA GLY A 314 14.48 -18.18 0.67
C GLY A 314 13.66 -17.36 -0.33
N ASP A 315 12.68 -17.93 -1.01
CA ASP A 315 11.67 -17.25 -1.82
C ASP A 315 10.55 -16.68 -0.94
N LYS A 316 9.77 -15.75 -1.48
CA LYS A 316 8.68 -15.10 -0.76
C LYS A 316 7.33 -15.60 -1.24
N ASP A 317 6.46 -15.90 -0.31
CA ASP A 317 5.06 -16.26 -0.58
C ASP A 317 4.12 -15.17 -0.09
N PHE A 318 3.02 -14.93 -0.82
CA PHE A 318 1.91 -14.11 -0.33
C PHE A 318 1.49 -14.57 1.06
N ALA A 319 1.36 -13.63 2.00
CA ALA A 319 0.83 -13.88 3.32
C ALA A 319 -0.50 -13.11 3.51
N ILE A 320 -1.51 -13.81 4.04
CA ILE A 320 -2.76 -13.22 4.47
C ILE A 320 -2.98 -13.65 5.91
N LEU A 321 -3.06 -12.68 6.83
CA LEU A 321 -3.33 -12.92 8.25
C LEU A 321 -4.71 -12.37 8.60
N GLU A 322 -5.44 -13.08 9.45
CA GLU A 322 -6.75 -12.68 9.96
C GLU A 322 -6.70 -12.55 11.47
N TYR A 323 -7.05 -11.38 11.98
CA TYR A 323 -7.12 -11.10 13.42
C TYR A 323 -8.54 -10.73 13.83
N ASP A 324 -8.87 -11.02 15.09
CA ASP A 324 -10.00 -10.37 15.74
C ASP A 324 -9.63 -8.95 16.22
N ASN A 325 -10.62 -8.20 16.69
CA ASN A 325 -10.39 -6.83 17.18
C ASN A 325 -9.55 -6.76 18.48
N ASN A 326 -9.31 -7.90 19.14
CA ASN A 326 -8.51 -8.00 20.37
C ASN A 326 -7.04 -8.40 20.09
N GLY A 327 -6.68 -8.61 18.81
CA GLY A 327 -5.33 -8.98 18.39
C GLY A 327 -5.04 -10.49 18.40
N ASN A 328 -6.06 -11.32 18.58
CA ASN A 328 -5.88 -12.77 18.44
C ASN A 328 -5.78 -13.11 16.96
N LEU A 329 -4.70 -13.78 16.55
CA LEU A 329 -4.57 -14.36 15.21
C LEU A 329 -5.56 -15.52 15.08
N LEU A 330 -6.53 -15.36 14.18
CA LEU A 330 -7.59 -16.35 13.95
C LEU A 330 -7.21 -17.36 12.89
N SER A 331 -6.49 -16.88 11.86
CA SER A 331 -6.02 -17.70 10.76
C SER A 331 -4.90 -17.02 9.98
N GLU A 332 -4.13 -17.84 9.28
CA GLU A 332 -3.03 -17.44 8.42
C GLU A 332 -3.08 -18.24 7.12
N LYS A 333 -2.59 -17.66 6.03
CA LYS A 333 -2.48 -18.31 4.75
C LYS A 333 -1.28 -17.77 4.01
N SER A 334 -0.41 -18.66 3.52
CA SER A 334 0.59 -18.34 2.52
C SER A 334 0.25 -18.99 1.19
N LEU A 335 0.63 -18.34 0.11
CA LEU A 335 0.43 -18.79 -1.24
C LEU A 335 1.54 -18.30 -2.14
N GLY A 336 2.29 -19.21 -2.73
CA GLY A 336 3.36 -18.91 -3.67
C GLY A 336 3.79 -20.13 -4.44
N GLY A 337 4.83 -19.98 -5.25
CA GLY A 337 5.42 -21.01 -6.07
C GLY A 337 6.94 -21.07 -5.91
N TYR A 338 7.69 -21.22 -7.01
CA TYR A 338 9.16 -21.35 -6.99
C TYR A 338 9.89 -20.00 -7.10
N GLY A 339 9.20 -18.86 -7.15
CA GLY A 339 9.76 -17.52 -7.21
C GLY A 339 9.20 -16.61 -6.13
N ASP A 340 9.62 -15.37 -6.14
CA ASP A 340 9.06 -14.37 -5.19
C ASP A 340 7.62 -14.01 -5.56
N ASP A 341 6.73 -14.16 -4.60
CA ASP A 341 5.32 -13.77 -4.66
C ASP A 341 5.03 -12.79 -3.52
N VAL A 342 4.68 -11.55 -3.82
CA VAL A 342 4.53 -10.50 -2.82
C VAL A 342 3.19 -9.81 -2.93
N ALA A 343 2.38 -9.84 -1.87
CA ALA A 343 1.15 -9.09 -1.73
C ALA A 343 1.45 -7.69 -1.18
N TYR A 344 1.29 -6.65 -2.00
CA TYR A 344 1.48 -5.27 -1.56
C TYR A 344 0.18 -4.62 -1.06
N ALA A 345 -0.95 -5.07 -1.57
CA ALA A 345 -2.22 -4.42 -1.29
C ALA A 345 -3.35 -5.41 -1.07
N LEU A 346 -4.28 -5.01 -0.21
CA LEU A 346 -5.57 -5.65 -0.06
C LEU A 346 -6.67 -4.61 0.13
N ASP A 347 -7.87 -4.94 -0.31
CA ASP A 347 -9.08 -4.18 -0.03
C ASP A 347 -10.27 -5.13 0.06
N ILE A 348 -11.30 -4.72 0.79
CA ILE A 348 -12.49 -5.52 1.01
C ILE A 348 -13.74 -4.68 0.75
N ASP A 349 -14.65 -5.19 -0.07
CA ASP A 349 -15.91 -4.52 -0.35
C ASP A 349 -16.98 -4.79 0.72
N ASN A 350 -18.09 -4.04 0.65
CA ASN A 350 -19.20 -4.17 1.59
C ASN A 350 -19.92 -5.55 1.51
N ASN A 351 -19.68 -6.33 0.46
CA ASN A 351 -20.25 -7.67 0.27
C ASN A 351 -19.34 -8.75 0.88
N GLY A 352 -18.19 -8.38 1.43
CA GLY A 352 -17.20 -9.31 1.97
C GLY A 352 -16.32 -9.95 0.89
N ASN A 353 -16.16 -9.35 -0.28
CA ASN A 353 -15.15 -9.77 -1.24
C ASN A 353 -13.81 -9.13 -0.86
N LEU A 354 -12.84 -9.95 -0.48
CA LEU A 354 -11.47 -9.55 -0.18
C LEU A 354 -10.62 -9.75 -1.43
N TYR A 355 -10.00 -8.68 -1.89
CA TYR A 355 -9.04 -8.70 -3.00
C TYR A 355 -7.64 -8.48 -2.47
N VAL A 356 -6.69 -9.32 -2.90
CA VAL A 356 -5.28 -9.24 -2.51
C VAL A 356 -4.46 -9.26 -3.78
N ALA A 357 -3.58 -8.28 -3.97
CA ALA A 357 -2.77 -8.18 -5.17
C ALA A 357 -1.33 -7.70 -4.90
N GLY A 358 -0.49 -7.96 -5.89
CA GLY A 358 0.91 -7.58 -5.93
C GLY A 358 1.57 -8.13 -7.19
N TYR A 359 2.68 -8.85 -7.02
CA TYR A 359 3.33 -9.53 -8.14
C TYR A 359 3.66 -10.98 -7.82
N SER A 360 3.82 -11.77 -8.88
CA SER A 360 4.38 -13.12 -8.85
C SER A 360 5.56 -13.25 -9.83
N GLN A 361 6.59 -13.96 -9.41
CA GLN A 361 7.69 -14.42 -10.27
C GLN A 361 7.71 -15.94 -10.40
N SER A 362 6.63 -16.63 -10.06
CA SER A 362 6.52 -18.07 -10.00
C SER A 362 5.99 -18.65 -11.31
N PRO A 363 6.82 -19.34 -12.13
CA PRO A 363 6.40 -19.91 -13.39
C PRO A 363 5.35 -21.01 -13.24
N ASP A 364 5.34 -21.71 -12.13
CA ASP A 364 4.35 -22.75 -11.79
C ASP A 364 2.96 -22.16 -11.46
N LEU A 365 2.90 -20.88 -11.11
CA LEU A 365 1.66 -20.12 -10.99
C LEU A 365 1.27 -19.42 -12.32
N GLY A 366 2.11 -19.48 -13.34
CA GLY A 366 1.85 -18.94 -14.67
C GLY A 366 2.50 -17.58 -14.93
N ALA A 367 3.32 -17.07 -14.02
CA ALA A 367 4.18 -15.91 -14.26
C ALA A 367 5.28 -16.28 -15.29
N ASP A 368 5.81 -15.28 -15.98
CA ASP A 368 7.06 -15.46 -16.71
C ASP A 368 8.27 -15.22 -15.75
N ALA A 369 9.48 -15.14 -16.24
CA ALA A 369 10.65 -14.91 -15.38
C ALA A 369 10.73 -13.49 -14.78
N ASN A 370 9.79 -12.60 -15.12
CA ASN A 370 9.67 -11.25 -14.61
C ASN A 370 8.59 -11.19 -13.53
N LYS A 371 8.40 -10.01 -12.95
CA LYS A 371 7.27 -9.78 -12.06
C LYS A 371 6.01 -9.58 -12.88
N ASP A 372 5.02 -10.42 -12.66
CA ASP A 372 3.70 -10.31 -13.28
C ASP A 372 2.63 -9.98 -12.24
N VAL A 373 1.58 -9.26 -12.65
CA VAL A 373 0.46 -8.96 -11.75
C VAL A 373 -0.14 -10.27 -11.22
N PHE A 374 -0.21 -10.40 -9.90
CA PHE A 374 -0.88 -11.49 -9.23
C PHE A 374 -2.03 -10.95 -8.38
N ILE A 375 -3.24 -11.47 -8.59
CA ILE A 375 -4.43 -11.07 -7.85
C ILE A 375 -5.27 -12.27 -7.45
N LEU A 376 -5.76 -12.22 -6.20
CA LEU A 376 -6.64 -13.21 -5.60
C LEU A 376 -7.93 -12.54 -5.14
N LYS A 377 -9.04 -13.22 -5.33
CA LYS A 377 -10.33 -12.86 -4.72
C LYS A 377 -10.79 -13.94 -3.77
N TYR A 378 -11.15 -13.53 -2.57
CA TYR A 378 -11.76 -14.36 -1.56
C TYR A 378 -13.14 -13.82 -1.17
N THR A 379 -14.04 -14.72 -0.77
CA THR A 379 -15.25 -14.35 -0.03
C THR A 379 -15.00 -14.55 1.46
N VAL A 380 -15.29 -13.51 2.25
CA VAL A 380 -15.24 -13.50 3.73
C VAL A 380 -16.58 -14.00 4.27
N LYS A 381 -16.54 -14.96 5.23
CA LYS A 381 -17.72 -15.53 5.90
C LYS A 381 -17.91 -14.99 7.29
#